data_c965714222e59209adc65cd3b5f3fe0d
#
_entry.id   c965714222e59209adc65cd3b5f3fe0d
#
_cell.length_a   1.000
_cell.length_b   1.000
_cell.length_c   1.000
_cell.angle_alpha   90.00
_cell.angle_beta   90.00
_cell.angle_gamma   90.00
#
_symmetry.space_group_name_H-M   'P 1'
#
loop_
_entity.id
_entity.type
_entity.pdbx_description
1 polymer ?
#
loop_
_entity_poly.entity_id
_entity_poly.type
_entity_poly.pdbx_seq_one_letter_code
_entity_poly.pdbx_strand_id
1 'polypeptide(L)'
;MTTDAFAAIKKFHCPRYAELPDMGLYLEQMLGVVNEALACLVSEPITKPMVGNYIKNGAVPPAVRKRYHREHLAQLMVMVILKPVFSVDHVARFFEIQRQTYPLQVAYDFFCTEFENALHEAFNFSGKALPCVETKRTEQTILLRSMVLAAANRVFVEKKLEVMEP
;
A
#
# COMPACT_ATOMS: atom_id res chain seq x y z
N MET A 1 -18.75 -15.27 -10.31
CA MET A 1 -18.41 -14.41 -9.16
C MET A 1 -16.99 -14.62 -8.65
N THR A 2 -16.57 -15.84 -8.45
CA THR A 2 -15.19 -16.17 -8.03
C THR A 2 -14.09 -15.70 -8.97
N THR A 3 -14.35 -15.73 -10.24
CA THR A 3 -13.39 -15.35 -11.30
C THR A 3 -13.13 -13.83 -11.34
N ASP A 4 -14.10 -13.03 -10.89
CA ASP A 4 -14.06 -11.58 -11.05
C ASP A 4 -13.18 -10.88 -9.98
N ALA A 5 -13.27 -11.32 -8.72
CA ALA A 5 -12.45 -10.77 -7.64
C ALA A 5 -10.95 -11.07 -7.85
N PHE A 6 -10.62 -12.31 -8.26
CA PHE A 6 -9.24 -12.68 -8.56
C PHE A 6 -8.71 -11.98 -9.82
N ALA A 7 -9.58 -11.76 -10.81
CA ALA A 7 -9.23 -11.00 -12.01
C ALA A 7 -8.88 -9.55 -11.69
N ALA A 8 -9.61 -8.92 -10.77
CA ALA A 8 -9.31 -7.57 -10.30
C ALA A 8 -7.95 -7.48 -9.60
N ILE A 9 -7.65 -8.46 -8.72
CA ILE A 9 -6.32 -8.53 -8.06
C ILE A 9 -5.21 -8.77 -9.08
N LYS A 10 -5.42 -9.64 -10.06
CA LYS A 10 -4.43 -9.90 -11.12
C LYS A 10 -4.08 -8.65 -11.94
N LYS A 11 -5.05 -7.78 -12.15
CA LYS A 11 -4.91 -6.52 -12.89
C LYS A 11 -4.50 -5.35 -12.00
N PHE A 12 -4.42 -5.56 -10.69
CA PHE A 12 -4.10 -4.48 -9.77
C PHE A 12 -2.76 -3.84 -10.11
N HIS A 13 -2.79 -2.52 -10.23
CA HIS A 13 -1.62 -1.67 -10.38
C HIS A 13 -1.54 -0.69 -9.22
N CYS A 14 -0.49 -0.77 -8.43
CA CYS A 14 -0.21 0.21 -7.40
C CYS A 14 0.35 1.47 -8.07
N PRO A 15 -0.35 2.62 -8.03
CA PRO A 15 0.16 3.82 -8.68
C PRO A 15 1.55 4.18 -8.18
N ARG A 16 2.50 4.36 -9.08
CA ARG A 16 3.86 4.78 -8.73
C ARG A 16 3.85 6.24 -8.30
N TYR A 17 4.90 6.69 -7.65
CA TYR A 17 4.98 8.03 -7.10
C TYR A 17 4.71 9.12 -8.15
N ALA A 18 5.28 8.98 -9.35
CA ALA A 18 5.06 9.91 -10.45
C ALA A 18 3.63 9.91 -11.01
N GLU A 19 2.87 8.82 -10.80
CA GLU A 19 1.47 8.70 -11.21
C GLU A 19 0.49 9.33 -10.22
N LEU A 20 0.95 9.59 -8.99
CA LEU A 20 0.11 10.25 -7.97
C LEU A 20 -0.11 11.72 -8.31
N PRO A 21 -1.30 12.29 -7.99
CA PRO A 21 -1.57 13.70 -8.23
C PRO A 21 -0.51 14.62 -7.62
N ASP A 22 -0.02 15.57 -8.42
CA ASP A 22 1.01 16.53 -8.01
C ASP A 22 0.44 17.82 -7.41
N MET A 23 -0.81 18.11 -7.70
CA MET A 23 -1.52 19.24 -7.10
C MET A 23 -1.92 18.95 -5.65
N GLY A 24 -1.95 19.98 -4.81
CA GLY A 24 -2.46 19.84 -3.45
C GLY A 24 -3.97 19.50 -3.45
N LEU A 25 -4.33 18.42 -2.76
CA LEU A 25 -5.71 17.94 -2.66
C LEU A 25 -6.32 18.30 -1.30
N TYR A 26 -7.63 18.47 -1.28
CA TYR A 26 -8.38 18.46 -0.02
C TYR A 26 -8.49 17.02 0.52
N LEU A 27 -8.76 16.88 1.81
CA LEU A 27 -8.86 15.58 2.46
C LEU A 27 -9.82 14.62 1.74
N GLU A 28 -11.00 15.09 1.35
CA GLU A 28 -11.99 14.25 0.64
C GLU A 28 -11.51 13.79 -0.73
N GLN A 29 -10.78 14.65 -1.44
CA GLN A 29 -10.19 14.30 -2.73
C GLN A 29 -9.09 13.24 -2.56
N MET A 30 -8.23 13.41 -1.57
CA MET A 30 -7.20 12.41 -1.25
C MET A 30 -7.82 11.05 -0.89
N LEU A 31 -8.86 11.04 -0.04
CA LEU A 31 -9.60 9.82 0.29
C LEU A 31 -10.17 9.15 -0.96
N GLY A 32 -10.77 9.93 -1.85
CA GLY A 32 -11.31 9.42 -3.12
C GLY A 32 -10.26 8.74 -3.96
N VAL A 33 -9.11 9.36 -4.15
CA VAL A 33 -7.99 8.80 -4.92
C VAL A 33 -7.50 7.48 -4.33
N VAL A 34 -7.27 7.44 -3.01
CA VAL A 34 -6.74 6.24 -2.36
C VAL A 34 -7.77 5.11 -2.32
N ASN A 35 -9.02 5.43 -2.00
CA ASN A 35 -10.10 4.42 -1.96
C ASN A 35 -10.36 3.81 -3.34
N GLU A 36 -10.32 4.61 -4.40
CA GLU A 36 -10.46 4.10 -5.77
C GLU A 36 -9.28 3.20 -6.16
N ALA A 37 -8.06 3.64 -5.88
CA ALA A 37 -6.85 2.89 -6.23
C ALA A 37 -6.76 1.52 -5.52
N LEU A 38 -7.25 1.42 -4.28
CA LEU A 38 -7.12 0.23 -3.45
C LEU A 38 -8.44 -0.56 -3.29
N ALA A 39 -9.48 -0.21 -4.03
CA ALA A 39 -10.82 -0.78 -3.87
C ALA A 39 -10.86 -2.32 -3.95
N CYS A 40 -10.03 -2.93 -4.80
CA CYS A 40 -9.99 -4.39 -4.92
C CYS A 40 -9.24 -5.11 -3.79
N LEU A 41 -8.47 -4.38 -2.98
CA LEU A 41 -7.64 -4.93 -1.91
C LEU A 41 -8.29 -4.88 -0.54
N VAL A 42 -9.17 -3.91 -0.31
CA VAL A 42 -9.77 -3.63 1.00
C VAL A 42 -11.29 -3.70 0.91
N SER A 43 -11.91 -4.28 1.94
CA SER A 43 -13.37 -4.42 2.01
C SER A 43 -14.08 -3.12 2.42
N GLU A 44 -13.40 -2.26 3.15
CA GLU A 44 -13.95 -1.00 3.64
C GLU A 44 -13.07 0.18 3.24
N PRO A 45 -13.67 1.28 2.75
CA PRO A 45 -12.92 2.47 2.41
C PRO A 45 -12.37 3.15 3.67
N ILE A 46 -11.24 3.84 3.52
CA ILE A 46 -10.71 4.68 4.59
C ILE A 46 -11.56 5.93 4.79
N THR A 47 -11.62 6.38 6.02
CA THR A 47 -12.44 7.51 6.46
C THR A 47 -11.59 8.65 7.01
N LYS A 48 -12.18 9.83 7.14
CA LYS A 48 -11.51 11.01 7.73
C LYS A 48 -10.97 10.74 9.15
N PRO A 49 -11.73 10.12 10.07
CA PRO A 49 -11.21 9.79 11.40
C PRO A 49 -10.00 8.87 11.37
N MET A 50 -9.96 7.91 10.44
CA MET A 50 -8.81 7.01 10.27
C MET A 50 -7.56 7.80 9.89
N VAL A 51 -7.66 8.69 8.92
CA VAL A 51 -6.54 9.55 8.50
C VAL A 51 -6.08 10.44 9.67
N GLY A 52 -7.02 11.01 10.41
CA GLY A 52 -6.72 11.79 11.62
C GLY A 52 -5.90 10.99 12.64
N ASN A 53 -6.25 9.72 12.85
CA ASN A 53 -5.50 8.82 13.72
C ASN A 53 -4.09 8.55 13.18
N TYR A 54 -3.93 8.35 11.88
CA TYR A 54 -2.62 8.10 11.27
C TYR A 54 -1.70 9.33 11.38
N ILE A 55 -2.25 10.53 11.22
CA ILE A 55 -1.52 11.79 11.40
C ILE A 55 -1.10 11.95 12.87
N LYS A 56 -2.02 11.71 13.80
CA LYS A 56 -1.75 11.81 15.24
C LYS A 56 -0.62 10.89 15.68
N ASN A 57 -0.54 9.70 15.11
CA ASN A 57 0.48 8.69 15.45
C ASN A 57 1.74 8.77 14.55
N GLY A 58 1.87 9.78 13.72
CA GLY A 58 3.07 10.03 12.93
C GLY A 58 3.25 9.12 11.71
N ALA A 59 2.24 8.33 11.34
CA ALA A 59 2.30 7.46 10.16
C ALA A 59 2.06 8.23 8.85
N VAL A 60 1.30 9.32 8.90
CA VAL A 60 1.08 10.21 7.76
C VAL A 60 1.39 11.64 8.23
N PRO A 61 2.12 12.44 7.44
CA PRO A 61 2.39 13.82 7.83
C PRO A 61 1.13 14.68 7.80
N PRO A 62 1.06 15.76 8.60
CA PRO A 62 -0.08 16.67 8.55
C PRO A 62 -0.16 17.42 7.22
N ALA A 63 -1.35 17.91 6.90
CA ALA A 63 -1.56 18.72 5.72
C ALA A 63 -0.67 19.97 5.72
N VAL A 64 -0.21 20.38 4.54
CA VAL A 64 0.52 21.62 4.33
C VAL A 64 -0.45 22.66 3.78
N ARG A 65 -0.68 23.74 4.54
CA ARG A 65 -1.66 24.79 4.18
C ARG A 65 -3.03 24.19 3.81
N LYS A 66 -3.48 23.22 4.61
CA LYS A 66 -4.76 22.50 4.42
C LYS A 66 -4.84 21.65 3.14
N ARG A 67 -3.69 21.35 2.54
CA ARG A 67 -3.60 20.53 1.32
C ARG A 67 -2.73 19.29 1.55
N TYR A 68 -3.07 18.23 0.88
CA TYR A 68 -2.35 16.97 0.85
C TYR A 68 -1.68 16.80 -0.52
N HIS A 69 -0.40 16.48 -0.50
CA HIS A 69 0.43 16.39 -1.69
C HIS A 69 0.80 14.93 -1.97
N ARG A 70 1.62 14.72 -2.98
CA ARG A 70 2.04 13.40 -3.44
C ARG A 70 2.65 12.54 -2.33
N GLU A 71 3.47 13.11 -1.46
CA GLU A 71 4.04 12.42 -0.32
C GLU A 71 2.99 11.92 0.68
N HIS A 72 1.94 12.66 0.90
CA HIS A 72 0.83 12.26 1.76
C HIS A 72 0.08 11.06 1.17
N LEU A 73 -0.20 11.11 -0.15
CA LEU A 73 -0.85 10.00 -0.83
C LEU A 73 0.00 8.73 -0.79
N ALA A 74 1.30 8.84 -1.08
CA ALA A 74 2.22 7.70 -1.04
C ALA A 74 2.22 7.02 0.34
N GLN A 75 2.36 7.79 1.41
CA GLN A 75 2.36 7.23 2.77
C GLN A 75 0.99 6.67 3.16
N LEU A 76 -0.10 7.32 2.75
CA LEU A 76 -1.45 6.83 3.00
C LEU A 76 -1.74 5.52 2.27
N MET A 77 -1.30 5.39 1.01
CA MET A 77 -1.41 4.14 0.25
C MET A 77 -0.74 2.97 0.98
N VAL A 78 0.50 3.16 1.41
CA VAL A 78 1.25 2.14 2.15
C VAL A 78 0.57 1.83 3.49
N MET A 79 0.10 2.86 4.20
CA MET A 79 -0.61 2.69 5.48
C MET A 79 -1.86 1.81 5.31
N VAL A 80 -2.67 2.08 4.29
CA VAL A 80 -3.90 1.32 4.02
C VAL A 80 -3.60 -0.13 3.67
N ILE A 81 -2.54 -0.39 2.92
CA ILE A 81 -2.12 -1.76 2.56
C ILE A 81 -1.61 -2.53 3.79
N LEU A 82 -0.85 -1.89 4.67
CA LEU A 82 -0.19 -2.55 5.79
C LEU A 82 -1.02 -2.61 7.08
N LYS A 83 -1.91 -1.64 7.30
CA LYS A 83 -2.70 -1.53 8.53
C LYS A 83 -3.48 -2.80 8.91
N PRO A 84 -4.06 -3.56 7.97
CA PRO A 84 -4.78 -4.78 8.34
C PRO A 84 -3.94 -5.86 9.01
N VAL A 85 -2.62 -5.79 8.86
CA VAL A 85 -1.67 -6.77 9.41
C VAL A 85 -0.83 -6.18 10.53
N PHE A 86 -0.51 -4.88 10.45
CA PHE A 86 0.40 -4.21 11.38
C PHE A 86 -0.28 -3.03 12.07
N SER A 87 0.15 -2.74 13.31
CA SER A 87 -0.32 -1.56 14.03
C SER A 87 0.15 -0.27 13.36
N VAL A 88 -0.55 0.83 13.65
CA VAL A 88 -0.15 2.17 13.16
C VAL A 88 1.28 2.52 13.61
N ASP A 89 1.63 2.16 14.86
CA ASP A 89 2.98 2.40 15.40
C ASP A 89 4.05 1.60 14.65
N HIS A 90 3.79 0.36 14.31
CA HIS A 90 4.71 -0.45 13.51
C HIS A 90 4.92 0.14 12.11
N VAL A 91 3.86 0.60 11.47
CA VAL A 91 3.97 1.24 10.14
C VAL A 91 4.70 2.57 10.22
N ALA A 92 4.43 3.39 11.24
CA ALA A 92 5.15 4.64 11.47
C ALA A 92 6.66 4.40 11.65
N ARG A 93 7.02 3.40 12.44
CA ARG A 93 8.43 3.01 12.63
C ARG A 93 9.06 2.48 11.35
N PHE A 94 8.33 1.71 10.56
CA PHE A 94 8.78 1.28 9.24
C PHE A 94 9.11 2.46 8.33
N PHE A 95 8.27 3.49 8.30
CA PHE A 95 8.55 4.71 7.53
C PHE A 95 9.80 5.43 8.02
N GLU A 96 10.04 5.51 9.32
CA GLU A 96 11.27 6.09 9.86
C GLU A 96 12.51 5.35 9.40
N ILE A 97 12.48 4.02 9.44
CA ILE A 97 13.59 3.17 8.99
C ILE A 97 13.86 3.38 7.50
N GLN A 98 12.83 3.40 6.67
CA GLN A 98 12.97 3.60 5.23
C GLN A 98 13.54 4.99 4.89
N ARG A 99 13.11 6.04 5.59
CA ARG A 99 13.60 7.41 5.37
C ARG A 99 15.09 7.57 5.65
N GLN A 100 15.66 6.78 6.55
CA GLN A 100 17.09 6.82 6.84
C GLN A 100 17.94 6.30 5.68
N THR A 101 17.37 5.49 4.81
CA THR A 101 18.10 4.78 3.75
C THR A 101 17.78 5.31 2.36
N TYR A 102 16.52 5.64 2.09
CA TYR A 102 16.04 5.99 0.75
C TYR A 102 15.14 7.23 0.77
N PRO A 103 15.18 8.04 -0.31
CA PRO A 103 14.15 9.05 -0.55
C PRO A 103 12.76 8.38 -0.65
N LEU A 104 11.72 9.09 -0.23
CA LEU A 104 10.35 8.57 -0.21
C LEU A 104 9.90 8.03 -1.58
N GLN A 105 10.19 8.74 -2.65
CA GLN A 105 9.84 8.30 -4.01
C GLN A 105 10.43 6.92 -4.32
N VAL A 106 11.70 6.71 -4.04
CA VAL A 106 12.40 5.45 -4.31
C VAL A 106 11.82 4.33 -3.44
N ALA A 107 11.68 4.58 -2.14
CA ALA A 107 11.13 3.59 -1.21
C ALA A 107 9.68 3.22 -1.55
N TYR A 108 8.87 4.20 -1.93
CA TYR A 108 7.47 3.96 -2.31
C TYR A 108 7.35 3.15 -3.61
N ASP A 109 8.10 3.51 -4.65
CA ASP A 109 8.06 2.76 -5.91
C ASP A 109 8.56 1.33 -5.74
N PHE A 110 9.58 1.13 -4.92
CA PHE A 110 10.05 -0.19 -4.55
C PHE A 110 8.96 -0.99 -3.78
N PHE A 111 8.31 -0.36 -2.82
CA PHE A 111 7.18 -0.97 -2.10
C PHE A 111 6.08 -1.41 -3.07
N CYS A 112 5.67 -0.56 -4.00
CA CYS A 112 4.64 -0.87 -5.00
C CYS A 112 5.01 -2.09 -5.84
N THR A 113 6.23 -2.15 -6.35
CA THR A 113 6.73 -3.26 -7.16
C THR A 113 6.77 -4.56 -6.37
N GLU A 114 7.32 -4.54 -5.17
CA GLU A 114 7.41 -5.72 -4.30
C GLU A 114 6.02 -6.20 -3.86
N PHE A 115 5.09 -5.28 -3.60
CA PHE A 115 3.72 -5.64 -3.23
C PHE A 115 2.96 -6.30 -4.39
N GLU A 116 3.09 -5.76 -5.60
CA GLU A 116 2.50 -6.39 -6.80
C GLU A 116 3.08 -7.79 -7.04
N ASN A 117 4.40 -7.96 -6.90
CA ASN A 117 5.05 -9.27 -7.00
C ASN A 117 4.56 -10.23 -5.91
N ALA A 118 4.42 -9.75 -4.67
CA ALA A 118 3.92 -10.55 -3.56
C ALA A 118 2.46 -11.00 -3.77
N LEU A 119 1.61 -10.15 -4.35
CA LEU A 119 0.24 -10.52 -4.74
C LEU A 119 0.24 -11.62 -5.80
N HIS A 120 1.07 -11.49 -6.83
CA HIS A 120 1.19 -12.51 -7.88
C HIS A 120 1.65 -13.85 -7.30
N GLU A 121 2.60 -13.83 -6.39
CA GLU A 121 3.07 -15.03 -5.70
C GLU A 121 1.98 -15.66 -4.81
N ALA A 122 1.34 -14.86 -3.97
CA ALA A 122 0.28 -15.33 -3.05
C ALA A 122 -0.91 -15.95 -3.78
N PHE A 123 -1.33 -15.37 -4.91
CA PHE A 123 -2.42 -15.88 -5.73
C PHE A 123 -1.98 -16.93 -6.76
N ASN A 124 -0.69 -17.23 -6.85
CA ASN A 124 -0.12 -18.14 -7.83
C ASN A 124 -0.53 -17.79 -9.28
N PHE A 125 -0.51 -16.51 -9.62
CA PHE A 125 -0.80 -16.08 -10.98
C PHE A 125 0.35 -16.45 -11.92
N SER A 126 0.01 -16.96 -13.10
CA SER A 126 0.98 -17.18 -14.16
C SER A 126 1.46 -15.83 -14.72
N GLY A 127 2.75 -15.66 -14.85
CA GLY A 127 3.35 -14.44 -15.39
C GLY A 127 4.76 -14.23 -14.89
N LYS A 128 5.46 -13.32 -15.54
CA LYS A 128 6.81 -12.94 -15.14
C LYS A 128 6.72 -11.90 -14.02
N ALA A 129 7.41 -12.13 -12.91
CA ALA A 129 7.55 -11.15 -11.86
C ALA A 129 8.16 -9.85 -12.39
N LEU A 130 7.70 -8.73 -11.88
CA LEU A 130 8.31 -7.43 -12.18
C LEU A 130 9.76 -7.43 -11.68
N PRO A 131 10.68 -6.81 -12.42
CA PRO A 131 12.06 -6.75 -11.97
C PRO A 131 12.16 -5.98 -10.65
N CYS A 132 12.89 -6.56 -9.71
CA CYS A 132 13.22 -5.88 -8.46
C CYS A 132 14.18 -4.73 -8.76
N VAL A 133 13.82 -3.54 -8.32
CA VAL A 133 14.64 -2.34 -8.52
C VAL A 133 15.87 -2.35 -7.60
N GLU A 134 15.74 -2.98 -6.42
CA GLU A 134 16.82 -3.09 -5.44
C GLU A 134 17.30 -4.54 -5.36
N THR A 135 18.55 -4.76 -5.76
CA THR A 135 19.18 -6.07 -5.75
C THR A 135 19.93 -6.37 -4.46
N LYS A 136 20.23 -5.34 -3.66
CA LYS A 136 20.95 -5.51 -2.40
C LYS A 136 20.05 -6.03 -1.30
N ARG A 137 20.49 -7.08 -0.63
CA ARG A 137 19.81 -7.63 0.54
C ARG A 137 20.25 -6.87 1.80
N THR A 138 19.55 -5.79 2.12
CA THR A 138 19.75 -5.00 3.34
C THR A 138 18.67 -5.34 4.37
N GLU A 139 18.86 -4.95 5.63
CA GLU A 139 17.84 -5.10 6.67
C GLU A 139 16.53 -4.39 6.28
N GLN A 140 16.64 -3.23 5.63
CA GLN A 140 15.49 -2.46 5.17
C GLN A 140 14.71 -3.18 4.06
N THR A 141 15.41 -3.78 3.09
CA THR A 141 14.74 -4.52 2.01
C THR A 141 14.15 -5.84 2.50
N ILE A 142 14.81 -6.51 3.45
CA ILE A 142 14.28 -7.72 4.10
C ILE A 142 12.99 -7.38 4.86
N LEU A 143 13.01 -6.31 5.64
CA LEU A 143 11.85 -5.84 6.39
C LEU A 143 10.67 -5.52 5.46
N LEU A 144 10.91 -4.72 4.42
CA LEU A 144 9.88 -4.35 3.45
C LEU A 144 9.28 -5.58 2.76
N ARG A 145 10.10 -6.48 2.26
CA ARG A 145 9.63 -7.71 1.60
C ARG A 145 8.80 -8.58 2.54
N SER A 146 9.19 -8.70 3.80
CA SER A 146 8.43 -9.45 4.80
C SER A 146 7.06 -8.82 5.06
N MET A 147 7.00 -7.49 5.14
CA MET A 147 5.75 -6.77 5.37
C MET A 147 4.79 -6.86 4.17
N VAL A 148 5.28 -6.67 2.96
CA VAL A 148 4.43 -6.78 1.76
C VAL A 148 3.95 -8.21 1.53
N LEU A 149 4.77 -9.22 1.83
CA LEU A 149 4.37 -10.62 1.73
C LEU A 149 3.25 -10.95 2.73
N ALA A 150 3.36 -10.49 3.96
CA ALA A 150 2.31 -10.66 4.97
C ALA A 150 1.00 -9.99 4.53
N ALA A 151 1.07 -8.77 3.99
CA ALA A 151 -0.10 -8.05 3.48
C ALA A 151 -0.73 -8.75 2.28
N ALA A 152 0.07 -9.24 1.33
CA ALA A 152 -0.40 -9.97 0.16
C ALA A 152 -1.08 -11.29 0.54
N ASN A 153 -0.48 -12.04 1.46
CA ASN A 153 -1.07 -13.30 1.96
C ASN A 153 -2.39 -13.04 2.69
N ARG A 154 -2.50 -11.95 3.43
CA ARG A 154 -3.78 -11.56 4.04
C ARG A 154 -4.86 -11.31 2.98
N VAL A 155 -4.55 -10.55 1.93
CA VAL A 155 -5.49 -10.31 0.82
C VAL A 155 -5.93 -11.63 0.19
N PHE A 156 -4.98 -12.54 -0.06
CA PHE A 156 -5.29 -13.87 -0.59
C PHE A 156 -6.25 -14.65 0.30
N VAL A 157 -5.98 -14.71 1.60
CA VAL A 157 -6.81 -15.45 2.56
C VAL A 157 -8.23 -14.89 2.58
N GLU A 158 -8.39 -13.57 2.65
CA GLU A 158 -9.72 -12.95 2.66
C GLU A 158 -10.50 -13.25 1.37
N LYS A 159 -9.88 -13.04 0.23
CA LYS A 159 -10.51 -13.32 -1.06
C LYS A 159 -10.83 -14.80 -1.24
N LYS A 160 -9.98 -15.68 -0.72
CA LYS A 160 -10.22 -17.12 -0.77
C LYS A 160 -11.40 -17.53 0.10
N LEU A 161 -11.50 -16.97 1.30
CA LEU A 161 -12.62 -17.23 2.21
C LEU A 161 -13.95 -16.73 1.63
N GLU A 162 -13.99 -15.54 1.03
CA GLU A 162 -15.19 -15.03 0.34
C GLU A 162 -15.71 -16.01 -0.72
N VAL A 163 -14.81 -16.74 -1.38
CA VAL A 163 -15.11 -17.70 -2.44
C VAL A 163 -15.50 -19.06 -1.88
N MET A 164 -15.01 -19.42 -0.70
CA MET A 164 -15.25 -20.73 -0.08
C MET A 164 -16.42 -20.72 0.92
N GLU A 165 -17.12 -19.61 1.07
CA GLU A 165 -18.34 -19.57 1.89
C GLU A 165 -19.35 -20.58 1.36
N PRO A 166 -19.99 -21.35 2.27
CA PRO A 166 -20.92 -22.42 1.90
C PRO A 166 -22.24 -21.90 1.30
#